data_3d9c86881a9ec66dc875872269ba53ae
#
_entry.id   3d9c86881a9ec66dc875872269ba53ae
#
_cell.length_a   1.000
_cell.length_b   1.000
_cell.length_c   1.000
_cell.angle_alpha   90.00
_cell.angle_beta   90.00
_cell.angle_gamma   90.00
#
_symmetry.space_group_name_H-M   'P 1'
#
loop_
_entity.id
_entity.type
_entity.pdbx_description
1 polymer ?
#
loop_
_entity_poly.entity_id
_entity_poly.type
_entity_poly.pdbx_seq_one_letter_code
_entity_poly.pdbx_strand_id
1 'polypeptide(L)'
;MVFWTELTNQLNRVTLNFPDEREKEYRDFYFVRSYKTTRVAYLILALLYAFFGYLDSVVARQYFDLFIIIRVIVVITLLFVFFYSYLNKFRINWQTLIFITYFLGAVGIILMLVMLPEVVVYSSGLILVFLAGSVLIKLRFLAFSIASWLVIVIYVIAGILWKVDYSIVLSNVFFFAGAIIIGMIAAYRTEVFNRDNFNLYLQIAKKNVQIEQANKNLEDKVEERTKLLNFRNKELKEEVKRRALIEKELITA
;
A
#
# COMPACT_ATOMS: atom_id res chain seq x y z
N MET A 1 20.48 -10.82 7.29
CA MET A 1 21.34 -9.64 7.05
C MET A 1 21.77 -9.50 5.59
N VAL A 2 22.19 -10.55 4.91
CA VAL A 2 22.61 -10.54 3.47
C VAL A 2 21.51 -10.10 2.51
N PHE A 3 20.26 -10.46 2.77
CA PHE A 3 19.10 -10.11 1.93
C PHE A 3 18.80 -8.60 1.87
N TRP A 4 19.03 -7.87 2.96
CA TRP A 4 18.84 -6.42 3.04
C TRP A 4 19.89 -5.64 2.23
N THR A 5 21.10 -6.17 2.12
CA THR A 5 22.20 -5.54 1.37
C THR A 5 22.02 -5.63 -0.16
N GLU A 6 21.44 -6.72 -0.67
CA GLU A 6 21.18 -6.86 -2.12
C GLU A 6 20.05 -5.95 -2.61
N LEU A 7 19.00 -5.76 -1.80
CA LEU A 7 17.86 -4.91 -2.14
C LEU A 7 18.23 -3.42 -2.16
N THR A 8 18.98 -2.98 -1.15
CA THR A 8 19.42 -1.58 -1.07
C THR A 8 20.35 -1.18 -2.22
N ASN A 9 21.04 -2.12 -2.85
CA ASN A 9 21.89 -1.86 -4.02
C ASN A 9 21.08 -1.70 -5.33
N GLN A 10 19.83 -2.19 -5.39
CA GLN A 10 18.95 -2.05 -6.57
C GLN A 10 18.02 -0.84 -6.48
N LEU A 11 17.90 -0.21 -5.31
CA LEU A 11 17.03 0.93 -5.07
C LEU A 11 17.84 2.24 -5.04
N ASN A 12 17.25 3.29 -5.61
CA ASN A 12 17.77 4.63 -5.35
C ASN A 12 17.63 4.93 -3.85
N ARG A 13 18.74 5.22 -3.17
CA ARG A 13 18.78 5.38 -1.70
C ARG A 13 17.90 6.52 -1.17
N VAL A 14 17.61 7.52 -1.98
CA VAL A 14 16.80 8.69 -1.60
C VAL A 14 15.33 8.49 -1.95
N THR A 15 15.04 8.06 -3.18
CA THR A 15 13.66 7.94 -3.69
C THR A 15 13.06 6.57 -3.47
N LEU A 16 13.88 5.57 -3.12
CA LEU A 16 13.53 4.14 -3.03
C LEU A 16 13.01 3.54 -4.35
N ASN A 17 13.15 4.24 -5.49
CA ASN A 17 12.62 3.77 -6.76
C ASN A 17 13.48 2.63 -7.32
N PHE A 18 12.81 1.67 -7.97
CA PHE A 18 13.44 0.72 -8.88
C PHE A 18 13.86 1.43 -10.18
N PRO A 19 14.69 0.79 -11.04
CA PRO A 19 14.85 1.21 -12.44
C PRO A 19 13.50 1.29 -13.17
N ASP A 20 13.38 2.20 -14.15
CA ASP A 20 12.11 2.71 -14.70
C ASP A 20 11.07 1.65 -15.10
N GLU A 21 11.45 0.59 -15.80
CA GLU A 21 10.51 -0.48 -16.20
C GLU A 21 9.95 -1.22 -14.98
N ARG A 22 10.82 -1.57 -14.05
CA ARG A 22 10.45 -2.29 -12.83
C ARG A 22 9.64 -1.43 -11.86
N GLU A 23 9.87 -0.12 -11.85
CA GLU A 23 9.08 0.84 -11.06
C GLU A 23 7.63 0.92 -11.57
N LYS A 24 7.40 0.80 -12.87
CA LYS A 24 6.05 0.76 -13.45
C LYS A 24 5.28 -0.49 -12.99
N GLU A 25 5.91 -1.66 -13.06
CA GLU A 25 5.31 -2.91 -12.56
C GLU A 25 5.03 -2.84 -11.05
N TYR A 26 5.97 -2.28 -10.28
CA TYR A 26 5.77 -2.07 -8.85
C TYR A 26 4.59 -1.15 -8.56
N ARG A 27 4.42 -0.04 -9.28
CA ARG A 27 3.28 0.88 -9.10
C ARG A 27 1.93 0.18 -9.30
N ASP A 28 1.86 -0.68 -10.30
CA ASP A 28 0.67 -1.48 -10.59
C ASP A 28 0.39 -2.50 -9.47
N PHE A 29 1.40 -3.22 -9.03
CA PHE A 29 1.31 -4.13 -7.90
C PHE A 29 0.88 -3.40 -6.61
N TYR A 30 1.50 -2.26 -6.31
CA TYR A 30 1.20 -1.46 -5.14
C TYR A 30 -0.24 -0.93 -5.16
N PHE A 31 -0.73 -0.47 -6.30
CA PHE A 31 -2.11 -0.05 -6.48
C PHE A 31 -3.08 -1.19 -6.16
N VAL A 32 -2.93 -2.35 -6.81
CA VAL A 32 -3.84 -3.50 -6.62
C VAL A 32 -3.89 -3.95 -5.17
N ARG A 33 -2.77 -3.86 -4.45
CA ARG A 33 -2.70 -4.26 -3.04
C ARG A 33 -3.26 -3.20 -2.08
N SER A 34 -3.20 -1.94 -2.46
CA SER A 34 -3.52 -0.80 -1.57
C SER A 34 -4.93 -0.25 -1.75
N TYR A 35 -5.56 -0.35 -2.94
CA TYR A 35 -6.79 0.38 -3.25
C TYR A 35 -7.97 0.07 -2.32
N LYS A 36 -8.13 -1.19 -1.88
CA LYS A 36 -9.21 -1.58 -0.94
C LYS A 36 -9.01 -0.92 0.43
N THR A 37 -7.79 -1.00 0.96
CA THR A 37 -7.44 -0.38 2.25
C THR A 37 -7.57 1.14 2.18
N THR A 38 -7.15 1.75 1.08
CA THR A 38 -7.27 3.18 0.83
C THR A 38 -8.73 3.64 0.82
N ARG A 39 -9.65 2.89 0.19
CA ARG A 39 -11.10 3.17 0.24
C ARG A 39 -11.64 3.20 1.66
N VAL A 40 -11.33 2.15 2.44
CA VAL A 40 -11.76 2.07 3.84
C VAL A 40 -11.18 3.25 4.64
N ALA A 41 -9.91 3.58 4.42
CA ALA A 41 -9.26 4.72 5.07
C ALA A 41 -9.96 6.05 4.75
N TYR A 42 -10.32 6.30 3.48
CA TYR A 42 -11.05 7.51 3.08
C TYR A 42 -12.41 7.63 3.78
N LEU A 43 -13.16 6.53 3.89
CA LEU A 43 -14.45 6.53 4.58
C LEU A 43 -14.27 6.83 6.07
N ILE A 44 -13.32 6.17 6.73
CA ILE A 44 -13.01 6.39 8.14
C ILE A 44 -12.57 7.84 8.38
N LEU A 45 -11.70 8.39 7.52
CA LEU A 45 -11.22 9.76 7.65
C LEU A 45 -12.35 10.78 7.41
N ALA A 46 -13.24 10.54 6.45
CA ALA A 46 -14.39 11.41 6.22
C ALA A 46 -15.33 11.43 7.44
N LEU A 47 -15.64 10.26 8.01
CA LEU A 47 -16.44 10.16 9.23
C LEU A 47 -15.76 10.83 10.42
N LEU A 48 -14.47 10.58 10.61
CA LEU A 48 -13.71 11.19 11.69
C LEU A 48 -13.67 12.72 11.56
N TYR A 49 -13.38 13.23 10.35
CA TYR A 49 -13.31 14.66 10.09
C TYR A 49 -14.67 15.34 10.29
N ALA A 50 -15.77 14.67 9.91
CA ALA A 50 -17.14 15.14 10.17
C ALA A 50 -17.46 15.13 11.67
N PHE A 51 -17.08 14.06 12.39
CA PHE A 51 -17.33 13.93 13.84
C PHE A 51 -16.68 15.05 14.64
N PHE A 52 -15.49 15.50 14.26
CA PHE A 52 -14.86 16.66 14.89
C PHE A 52 -15.66 17.96 14.73
N GLY A 53 -16.63 18.05 13.82
CA GLY A 53 -17.58 19.16 13.73
C GLY A 53 -18.47 19.29 14.98
N TYR A 54 -18.79 18.17 15.64
CA TYR A 54 -19.48 18.22 16.92
C TYR A 54 -18.60 18.88 18.00
N LEU A 55 -17.29 18.59 18.00
CA LEU A 55 -16.36 19.19 18.94
C LEU A 55 -16.26 20.73 18.72
N ASP A 56 -16.31 21.18 17.46
CA ASP A 56 -16.29 22.63 17.14
C ASP A 56 -17.50 23.35 17.71
N SER A 57 -18.67 22.71 17.79
CA SER A 57 -19.87 23.31 18.38
C SER A 57 -19.72 23.63 19.87
N VAL A 58 -18.82 22.90 20.55
CA VAL A 58 -18.54 23.07 21.97
C VAL A 58 -17.37 24.02 22.20
N VAL A 59 -16.27 23.83 21.46
CA VAL A 59 -14.97 24.47 21.73
C VAL A 59 -14.80 25.79 20.96
N ALA A 60 -15.38 25.90 19.76
CA ALA A 60 -15.20 27.02 18.84
C ALA A 60 -16.51 27.74 18.49
N ARG A 61 -17.40 27.90 19.45
CA ARG A 61 -18.77 28.40 19.22
C ARG A 61 -18.80 29.73 18.41
N GLN A 62 -17.85 30.63 18.64
CA GLN A 62 -17.78 31.92 17.93
C GLN A 62 -17.39 31.80 16.44
N TYR A 63 -16.72 30.70 16.01
CA TYR A 63 -16.29 30.45 14.64
C TYR A 63 -16.98 29.22 14.05
N PHE A 64 -18.03 28.72 14.69
CA PHE A 64 -18.67 27.46 14.34
C PHE A 64 -19.10 27.40 12.87
N ASP A 65 -19.76 28.44 12.37
CA ASP A 65 -20.25 28.50 10.99
C ASP A 65 -19.11 28.41 9.97
N LEU A 66 -17.99 29.07 10.24
CA LEU A 66 -16.82 29.03 9.36
C LEU A 66 -16.14 27.65 9.41
N PHE A 67 -15.99 27.09 10.62
CA PHE A 67 -15.32 25.81 10.80
C PHE A 67 -16.13 24.65 10.20
N ILE A 68 -17.45 24.69 10.31
CA ILE A 68 -18.31 23.68 9.67
C ILE A 68 -18.23 23.74 8.14
N ILE A 69 -18.11 24.95 7.55
CA ILE A 69 -17.91 25.10 6.11
C ILE A 69 -16.57 24.44 5.68
N ILE A 70 -15.48 24.72 6.40
CA ILE A 70 -14.16 24.11 6.14
C ILE A 70 -14.26 22.58 6.21
N ARG A 71 -14.92 22.05 7.25
CA ARG A 71 -15.10 20.61 7.43
C ARG A 71 -15.93 19.99 6.31
N VAL A 72 -17.02 20.63 5.92
CA VAL A 72 -17.88 20.14 4.85
C VAL A 72 -17.11 20.06 3.53
N ILE A 73 -16.31 21.09 3.20
CA ILE A 73 -15.46 21.08 1.99
C ILE A 73 -14.49 19.89 2.01
N VAL A 74 -13.80 19.65 3.13
CA VAL A 74 -12.85 18.54 3.25
C VAL A 74 -13.58 17.19 3.17
N VAL A 75 -14.69 17.03 3.89
CA VAL A 75 -15.49 15.79 3.88
C VAL A 75 -16.02 15.49 2.48
N ILE A 76 -16.58 16.49 1.78
CA ILE A 76 -17.04 16.32 0.40
C ILE A 76 -15.87 15.89 -0.50
N THR A 77 -14.69 16.48 -0.34
CA THR A 77 -13.50 16.11 -1.12
C THR A 77 -13.07 14.67 -0.84
N LEU A 78 -13.05 14.25 0.43
CA LEU A 78 -12.74 12.87 0.81
C LEU A 78 -13.75 11.86 0.24
N LEU A 79 -15.06 12.16 0.34
CA LEU A 79 -16.12 11.35 -0.23
C LEU A 79 -16.06 11.32 -1.76
N PHE A 80 -15.77 12.46 -2.40
CA PHE A 80 -15.55 12.50 -3.84
C PHE A 80 -14.44 11.54 -4.28
N VAL A 81 -13.28 11.57 -3.62
CA VAL A 81 -12.17 10.65 -3.94
C VAL A 81 -12.55 9.21 -3.60
N PHE A 82 -13.27 8.97 -2.52
CA PHE A 82 -13.82 7.64 -2.20
C PHE A 82 -14.67 7.09 -3.36
N PHE A 83 -15.68 7.82 -3.84
CA PHE A 83 -16.52 7.39 -4.96
C PHE A 83 -15.73 7.32 -6.27
N TYR A 84 -14.86 8.29 -6.55
CA TYR A 84 -14.00 8.29 -7.73
C TYR A 84 -13.06 7.06 -7.77
N SER A 85 -12.69 6.52 -6.61
CA SER A 85 -11.85 5.34 -6.51
C SER A 85 -12.45 4.05 -7.12
N TYR A 86 -13.75 4.04 -7.42
CA TYR A 86 -14.42 2.93 -8.13
C TYR A 86 -14.27 3.02 -9.65
N LEU A 87 -13.82 4.15 -10.19
CA LEU A 87 -13.60 4.33 -11.62
C LEU A 87 -12.19 3.85 -12.04
N ASN A 88 -12.09 3.25 -13.22
CA ASN A 88 -10.83 2.76 -13.77
C ASN A 88 -9.75 3.86 -13.91
N LYS A 89 -10.16 5.11 -14.14
CA LYS A 89 -9.29 6.28 -14.25
C LYS A 89 -8.54 6.61 -12.95
N PHE A 90 -9.07 6.17 -11.79
CA PHE A 90 -8.43 6.39 -10.49
C PHE A 90 -7.01 5.82 -10.43
N ARG A 91 -6.76 4.65 -11.05
CA ARG A 91 -5.44 3.98 -11.07
C ARG A 91 -4.31 4.88 -11.57
N ILE A 92 -4.60 5.80 -12.49
CA ILE A 92 -3.57 6.66 -13.10
C ILE A 92 -3.11 7.74 -12.13
N ASN A 93 -4.05 8.36 -11.38
CA ASN A 93 -3.79 9.57 -10.60
C ASN A 93 -3.95 9.40 -9.09
N TRP A 94 -4.09 8.16 -8.60
CA TRP A 94 -4.45 7.90 -7.21
C TRP A 94 -3.49 8.52 -6.19
N GLN A 95 -2.16 8.47 -6.41
CA GLN A 95 -1.18 9.07 -5.51
C GLN A 95 -1.27 10.59 -5.49
N THR A 96 -1.53 11.23 -6.63
CA THR A 96 -1.74 12.68 -6.71
C THR A 96 -3.01 13.10 -5.98
N LEU A 97 -4.10 12.33 -6.12
CA LEU A 97 -5.36 12.60 -5.41
C LEU A 97 -5.19 12.43 -3.90
N ILE A 98 -4.45 11.40 -3.46
CA ILE A 98 -4.13 11.23 -2.05
C ILE A 98 -3.32 12.40 -1.52
N PHE A 99 -2.31 12.85 -2.26
CA PHE A 99 -1.50 14.00 -1.89
C PHE A 99 -2.36 15.27 -1.73
N ILE A 100 -3.24 15.56 -2.70
CA ILE A 100 -4.11 16.74 -2.67
C ILE A 100 -5.08 16.67 -1.48
N THR A 101 -5.73 15.53 -1.24
CA THR A 101 -6.68 15.39 -0.13
C THR A 101 -6.01 15.47 1.24
N TYR A 102 -4.83 14.88 1.37
CA TYR A 102 -4.01 15.00 2.58
C TYR A 102 -3.67 16.45 2.87
N PHE A 103 -3.20 17.17 1.86
CA PHE A 103 -2.80 18.57 1.96
C PHE A 103 -3.99 19.47 2.27
N LEU A 104 -5.12 19.29 1.60
CA LEU A 104 -6.36 20.04 1.86
C LEU A 104 -6.87 19.82 3.28
N GLY A 105 -6.86 18.58 3.77
CA GLY A 105 -7.23 18.28 5.15
C GLY A 105 -6.33 18.97 6.18
N ALA A 106 -5.01 18.97 5.94
CA ALA A 106 -4.06 19.65 6.79
C ALA A 106 -4.25 21.18 6.78
N VAL A 107 -4.41 21.79 5.62
CA VAL A 107 -4.65 23.25 5.48
C VAL A 107 -5.94 23.66 6.17
N GLY A 108 -7.01 22.85 6.06
CA GLY A 108 -8.26 23.10 6.77
C GLY A 108 -8.06 23.19 8.29
N ILE A 109 -7.26 22.28 8.86
CA ILE A 109 -6.96 22.32 10.31
C ILE A 109 -6.04 23.49 10.65
N ILE A 110 -5.06 23.84 9.80
CA ILE A 110 -4.20 25.01 10.02
C ILE A 110 -5.03 26.29 10.13
N LEU A 111 -6.03 26.50 9.27
CA LEU A 111 -6.91 27.66 9.33
C LEU A 111 -7.65 27.73 10.67
N MET A 112 -8.16 26.61 11.17
CA MET A 112 -8.81 26.55 12.48
C MET A 112 -7.82 26.82 13.62
N LEU A 113 -6.60 26.26 13.52
CA LEU A 113 -5.56 26.37 14.53
C LEU A 113 -5.06 27.83 14.70
N VAL A 114 -4.87 28.59 13.60
CA VAL A 114 -4.40 29.96 13.70
C VAL A 114 -5.49 30.93 14.16
N MET A 115 -6.76 30.60 14.00
CA MET A 115 -7.91 31.36 14.48
C MET A 115 -8.18 31.16 15.98
N LEU A 116 -7.85 29.96 16.49
CA LEU A 116 -7.99 29.58 17.91
C LEU A 116 -6.72 28.90 18.42
N PRO A 117 -5.59 29.65 18.50
CA PRO A 117 -4.29 29.05 18.78
C PRO A 117 -4.17 28.44 20.19
N GLU A 118 -4.94 28.91 21.14
CA GLU A 118 -4.95 28.43 22.53
C GLU A 118 -5.69 27.09 22.69
N VAL A 119 -6.45 26.69 21.66
CA VAL A 119 -7.24 25.46 21.68
C VAL A 119 -6.41 24.28 21.19
N VAL A 120 -5.88 23.50 22.13
CA VAL A 120 -4.98 22.35 21.88
C VAL A 120 -5.59 21.28 20.95
N VAL A 121 -6.90 21.21 20.85
CA VAL A 121 -7.60 20.23 20.00
C VAL A 121 -7.17 20.32 18.53
N TYR A 122 -6.96 21.52 17.99
CA TYR A 122 -6.59 21.68 16.57
C TYR A 122 -5.15 21.29 16.29
N SER A 123 -4.23 21.53 17.21
CA SER A 123 -2.84 21.05 17.09
C SER A 123 -2.80 19.52 17.15
N SER A 124 -3.56 18.89 18.05
CA SER A 124 -3.73 17.43 18.11
C SER A 124 -4.36 16.86 16.83
N GLY A 125 -5.35 17.58 16.25
CA GLY A 125 -5.96 17.24 14.97
C GLY A 125 -4.95 17.18 13.82
N LEU A 126 -4.00 18.13 13.76
CA LEU A 126 -2.96 18.15 12.74
C LEU A 126 -1.97 16.97 12.91
N ILE A 127 -1.64 16.60 14.15
CA ILE A 127 -0.85 15.39 14.43
C ILE A 127 -1.56 14.13 13.91
N LEU A 128 -2.89 14.03 14.10
CA LEU A 128 -3.67 12.91 13.55
C LEU A 128 -3.62 12.87 12.01
N VAL A 129 -3.62 14.01 11.34
CA VAL A 129 -3.44 14.07 9.87
C VAL A 129 -2.07 13.55 9.47
N PHE A 130 -0.98 13.90 10.16
CA PHE A 130 0.34 13.36 9.89
C PHE A 130 0.39 11.83 10.06
N LEU A 131 -0.21 11.30 11.12
CA LEU A 131 -0.30 9.86 11.34
C LEU A 131 -1.15 9.16 10.26
N ALA A 132 -2.27 9.76 9.89
CA ALA A 132 -3.12 9.21 8.82
C ALA A 132 -2.38 9.19 7.48
N GLY A 133 -1.64 10.24 7.15
CA GLY A 133 -0.83 10.34 5.94
C GLY A 133 0.24 9.26 5.85
N SER A 134 0.94 9.00 6.94
CA SER A 134 2.05 8.05 6.98
C SER A 134 1.61 6.58 6.95
N VAL A 135 0.44 6.23 7.52
CA VAL A 135 0.03 4.82 7.75
C VAL A 135 -1.24 4.44 7.00
N LEU A 136 -2.31 5.26 7.09
CA LEU A 136 -3.65 4.84 6.66
C LEU A 136 -3.86 4.98 5.15
N ILE A 137 -3.56 6.16 4.59
CA ILE A 137 -3.91 6.49 3.19
C ILE A 137 -2.91 5.98 2.16
N LYS A 138 -1.84 5.29 2.58
CA LYS A 138 -0.85 4.69 1.67
C LYS A 138 -0.14 5.69 0.76
N LEU A 139 0.10 6.90 1.27
CA LEU A 139 0.95 7.88 0.58
C LEU A 139 2.40 7.38 0.58
N ARG A 140 3.08 7.49 -0.56
CA ARG A 140 4.48 7.07 -0.68
C ARG A 140 5.39 7.94 0.17
N PHE A 141 6.47 7.35 0.69
CA PHE A 141 7.41 8.00 1.60
C PHE A 141 7.84 9.41 1.16
N LEU A 142 8.29 9.56 -0.09
CA LEU A 142 8.75 10.86 -0.59
C LEU A 142 7.62 11.89 -0.66
N ALA A 143 6.44 11.50 -1.16
CA ALA A 143 5.28 12.37 -1.25
C ALA A 143 4.78 12.80 0.13
N PHE A 144 4.73 11.86 1.09
CA PHE A 144 4.39 12.16 2.49
C PHE A 144 5.39 13.15 3.11
N SER A 145 6.69 12.90 2.93
CA SER A 145 7.75 13.76 3.49
C SER A 145 7.65 15.19 2.97
N ILE A 146 7.55 15.37 1.66
CA ILE A 146 7.42 16.70 1.04
C ILE A 146 6.14 17.39 1.51
N ALA A 147 4.99 16.71 1.46
CA ALA A 147 3.72 17.29 1.86
C ALA A 147 3.72 17.74 3.32
N SER A 148 4.24 16.91 4.22
CA SER A 148 4.23 17.19 5.66
C SER A 148 5.13 18.36 6.04
N TRP A 149 6.33 18.48 5.44
CA TRP A 149 7.19 19.64 5.66
C TRP A 149 6.59 20.93 5.07
N LEU A 150 5.93 20.86 3.90
CA LEU A 150 5.19 21.99 3.35
C LEU A 150 4.05 22.44 4.28
N VAL A 151 3.37 21.51 4.93
CA VAL A 151 2.32 21.82 5.92
C VAL A 151 2.89 22.63 7.09
N ILE A 152 4.08 22.28 7.63
CA ILE A 152 4.73 23.07 8.67
C ILE A 152 5.05 24.48 8.16
N VAL A 153 5.61 24.59 6.96
CA VAL A 153 5.94 25.91 6.39
C VAL A 153 4.70 26.79 6.28
N ILE A 154 3.58 26.23 5.79
CA ILE A 154 2.30 26.94 5.71
C ILE A 154 1.79 27.32 7.09
N TYR A 155 1.90 26.42 8.09
CA TYR A 155 1.52 26.73 9.46
C TYR A 155 2.31 27.91 10.03
N VAL A 156 3.63 27.95 9.85
CA VAL A 156 4.48 29.06 10.32
C VAL A 156 4.10 30.35 9.62
N ILE A 157 3.92 30.36 8.30
CA ILE A 157 3.49 31.54 7.54
C ILE A 157 2.11 32.02 8.03
N ALA A 158 1.15 31.11 8.19
CA ALA A 158 -0.17 31.44 8.70
C ALA A 158 -0.09 31.98 10.12
N GLY A 159 0.70 31.39 11.01
CA GLY A 159 0.91 31.90 12.37
C GLY A 159 1.46 33.35 12.42
N ILE A 160 2.39 33.67 11.53
CA ILE A 160 2.91 35.04 11.39
C ILE A 160 1.83 36.00 10.89
N LEU A 161 1.07 35.64 9.87
CA LEU A 161 0.02 36.44 9.27
C LEU A 161 -1.13 36.74 10.26
N TRP A 162 -1.53 35.74 11.04
CA TRP A 162 -2.58 35.87 12.08
C TRP A 162 -2.06 36.41 13.41
N LYS A 163 -0.74 36.73 13.49
CA LYS A 163 -0.09 37.25 14.70
C LYS A 163 -0.26 36.35 15.92
N VAL A 164 -0.20 35.04 15.71
CA VAL A 164 -0.22 34.07 16.79
C VAL A 164 1.03 34.23 17.65
N ASP A 165 0.89 34.06 18.96
CA ASP A 165 2.02 34.15 19.90
C ASP A 165 3.17 33.23 19.47
N TYR A 166 4.39 33.76 19.47
CA TYR A 166 5.59 33.04 19.02
C TYR A 166 5.81 31.73 19.82
N SER A 167 5.53 31.76 21.11
CA SER A 167 5.71 30.60 22.00
C SER A 167 4.79 29.45 21.61
N ILE A 168 3.54 29.75 21.20
CA ILE A 168 2.57 28.76 20.73
C ILE A 168 3.03 28.20 19.38
N VAL A 169 3.43 29.04 18.44
CA VAL A 169 3.92 28.60 17.12
C VAL A 169 5.15 27.72 17.29
N LEU A 170 6.13 28.11 18.09
CA LEU A 170 7.34 27.34 18.33
C LEU A 170 7.05 25.97 18.97
N SER A 171 6.19 25.95 19.99
CA SER A 171 5.76 24.73 20.66
C SER A 171 5.10 23.76 19.67
N ASN A 172 4.14 24.24 18.89
CA ASN A 172 3.45 23.42 17.90
C ASN A 172 4.41 22.89 16.82
N VAL A 173 5.33 23.73 16.30
CA VAL A 173 6.34 23.30 15.32
C VAL A 173 7.21 22.17 15.87
N PHE A 174 7.59 22.23 17.15
CA PHE A 174 8.37 21.19 17.80
C PHE A 174 7.62 19.85 17.81
N PHE A 175 6.34 19.85 18.23
CA PHE A 175 5.52 18.63 18.24
C PHE A 175 5.20 18.13 16.83
N PHE A 176 4.92 19.03 15.88
CA PHE A 176 4.66 18.64 14.48
C PHE A 176 5.89 18.05 13.82
N ALA A 177 7.07 18.64 14.02
CA ALA A 177 8.31 18.07 13.51
C ALA A 177 8.58 16.68 14.08
N GLY A 178 8.37 16.49 15.39
CA GLY A 178 8.46 15.17 16.02
C GLY A 178 7.50 14.16 15.41
N ALA A 179 6.24 14.54 15.22
CA ALA A 179 5.21 13.67 14.60
C ALA A 179 5.57 13.32 13.13
N ILE A 180 6.08 14.29 12.36
CA ILE A 180 6.50 14.08 10.97
C ILE A 180 7.70 13.14 10.92
N ILE A 181 8.71 13.32 11.78
CA ILE A 181 9.89 12.42 11.80
C ILE A 181 9.46 10.98 12.09
N ILE A 182 8.59 10.76 13.09
CA ILE A 182 8.04 9.44 13.39
C ILE A 182 7.24 8.90 12.19
N GLY A 183 6.39 9.74 11.58
CA GLY A 183 5.63 9.40 10.38
C GLY A 183 6.51 9.06 9.18
N MET A 184 7.62 9.77 8.98
CA MET A 184 8.60 9.48 7.92
C MET A 184 9.27 8.12 8.12
N ILE A 185 9.64 7.78 9.35
CA ILE A 185 10.20 6.46 9.67
C ILE A 185 9.17 5.36 9.36
N ALA A 186 7.91 5.56 9.75
CA ALA A 186 6.82 4.61 9.48
C ALA A 186 6.56 4.46 7.98
N ALA A 187 6.47 5.57 7.23
CA ALA A 187 6.26 5.57 5.78
C ALA A 187 7.43 4.92 5.04
N TYR A 188 8.68 5.22 5.43
CA TYR A 188 9.88 4.60 4.88
C TYR A 188 9.85 3.07 5.05
N ARG A 189 9.62 2.61 6.28
CA ARG A 189 9.53 1.17 6.60
C ARG A 189 8.42 0.48 5.80
N THR A 190 7.28 1.13 5.69
CA THR A 190 6.13 0.61 4.92
C THR A 190 6.46 0.51 3.43
N GLU A 191 7.14 1.51 2.85
CA GLU A 191 7.51 1.47 1.43
C GLU A 191 8.57 0.40 1.16
N VAL A 192 9.60 0.27 2.00
CA VAL A 192 10.60 -0.80 1.89
C VAL A 192 9.93 -2.16 1.98
N PHE A 193 9.08 -2.38 2.96
CA PHE A 193 8.34 -3.65 3.11
C PHE A 193 7.47 -3.99 1.88
N ASN A 194 6.80 -3.00 1.28
CA ASN A 194 6.00 -3.24 0.07
C ASN A 194 6.87 -3.60 -1.15
N ARG A 195 8.08 -3.02 -1.25
CA ARG A 195 9.05 -3.35 -2.31
C ARG A 195 9.63 -4.74 -2.14
N ASP A 196 9.90 -5.16 -0.91
CA ASP A 196 10.32 -6.53 -0.59
C ASP A 196 9.23 -7.54 -0.96
N ASN A 197 7.98 -7.26 -0.61
CA ASN A 197 6.84 -8.09 -0.99
C ASN A 197 6.67 -8.21 -2.51
N PHE A 198 6.93 -7.14 -3.26
CA PHE A 198 6.91 -7.18 -4.72
C PHE A 198 7.99 -8.11 -5.28
N ASN A 199 9.21 -8.03 -4.77
CA ASN A 199 10.30 -8.92 -5.17
C ASN A 199 9.99 -10.40 -4.85
N LEU A 200 9.42 -10.67 -3.67
CA LEU A 200 8.98 -12.01 -3.31
C LEU A 200 7.87 -12.51 -4.23
N TYR A 201 6.91 -11.64 -4.58
CA TYR A 201 5.85 -11.96 -5.53
C TYR A 201 6.41 -12.40 -6.90
N LEU A 202 7.40 -11.64 -7.44
CA LEU A 202 8.05 -12.00 -8.70
C LEU A 202 8.81 -13.34 -8.62
N GLN A 203 9.48 -13.60 -7.49
CA GLN A 203 10.17 -14.87 -7.29
C GLN A 203 9.20 -16.05 -7.22
N ILE A 204 8.09 -15.89 -6.52
CA ILE A 204 7.03 -16.92 -6.43
C ILE A 204 6.43 -17.19 -7.82
N ALA A 205 6.10 -16.14 -8.56
CA ALA A 205 5.57 -16.27 -9.92
C ALA A 205 6.52 -17.06 -10.83
N LYS A 206 7.83 -16.74 -10.79
CA LYS A 206 8.85 -17.48 -11.56
C LYS A 206 8.95 -18.95 -11.14
N LYS A 207 8.93 -19.24 -9.84
CA LYS A 207 8.96 -20.62 -9.34
C LYS A 207 7.72 -21.42 -9.74
N ASN A 208 6.54 -20.79 -9.72
CA ASN A 208 5.31 -21.47 -10.13
C ASN A 208 5.37 -21.89 -11.60
N VAL A 209 5.89 -21.05 -12.50
CA VAL A 209 6.10 -21.42 -13.91
C VAL A 209 7.08 -22.58 -14.04
N GLN A 210 8.16 -22.60 -13.26
CA GLN A 210 9.13 -23.71 -13.27
C GLN A 210 8.50 -25.02 -12.78
N ILE A 211 7.68 -24.96 -11.73
CA ILE A 211 6.96 -26.12 -11.18
C ILE A 211 5.97 -26.66 -12.22
N GLU A 212 5.21 -25.77 -12.87
CA GLU A 212 4.26 -26.18 -13.92
C GLU A 212 4.95 -26.88 -15.09
N GLN A 213 6.09 -26.36 -15.56
CA GLN A 213 6.91 -27.01 -16.58
C GLN A 213 7.45 -28.38 -16.13
N ALA A 214 7.94 -28.45 -14.87
CA ALA A 214 8.44 -29.70 -14.32
C ALA A 214 7.33 -30.77 -14.20
N ASN A 215 6.14 -30.37 -13.76
CA ASN A 215 4.98 -31.26 -13.68
C ASN A 215 4.58 -31.79 -15.05
N LYS A 216 4.50 -30.92 -16.07
CA LYS A 216 4.20 -31.34 -17.43
C LYS A 216 5.21 -32.36 -17.96
N ASN A 217 6.51 -32.07 -17.77
CA ASN A 217 7.57 -33.01 -18.17
C ASN A 217 7.49 -34.35 -17.42
N LEU A 218 7.03 -34.35 -16.17
CA LEU A 218 6.83 -35.55 -15.38
C LEU A 218 5.63 -36.35 -15.89
N GLU A 219 4.51 -35.71 -16.21
CA GLU A 219 3.33 -36.32 -16.81
C GLU A 219 3.67 -37.01 -18.12
N ASP A 220 4.40 -36.33 -19.01
CA ASP A 220 4.85 -36.92 -20.30
C ASP A 220 5.71 -38.18 -20.07
N LYS A 221 6.65 -38.16 -19.12
CA LYS A 221 7.48 -39.29 -18.76
C LYS A 221 6.68 -40.47 -18.16
N VAL A 222 5.68 -40.15 -17.33
CA VAL A 222 4.79 -41.18 -16.74
C VAL A 222 3.97 -41.84 -17.84
N GLU A 223 3.43 -41.07 -18.78
CA GLU A 223 2.69 -41.59 -19.92
C GLU A 223 3.56 -42.50 -20.79
N GLU A 224 4.78 -42.07 -21.13
CA GLU A 224 5.74 -42.89 -21.91
C GLU A 224 6.07 -44.21 -21.21
N ARG A 225 6.41 -44.13 -19.90
CA ARG A 225 6.70 -45.34 -19.11
C ARG A 225 5.50 -46.27 -18.98
N THR A 226 4.31 -45.72 -18.86
CA THR A 226 3.08 -46.53 -18.78
C THR A 226 2.80 -47.24 -20.09
N LYS A 227 3.00 -46.56 -21.23
CA LYS A 227 2.91 -47.21 -22.55
C LYS A 227 3.93 -48.35 -22.71
N LEU A 228 5.18 -48.12 -22.32
CA LEU A 228 6.24 -49.14 -22.37
C LEU A 228 5.95 -50.32 -21.45
N LEU A 229 5.49 -50.08 -20.23
CA LEU A 229 5.08 -51.13 -19.28
C LEU A 229 3.94 -51.97 -19.82
N ASN A 230 2.93 -51.36 -20.41
CA ASN A 230 1.81 -52.06 -21.02
C ASN A 230 2.26 -52.93 -22.20
N PHE A 231 3.17 -52.44 -23.02
CA PHE A 231 3.76 -53.19 -24.11
C PHE A 231 4.54 -54.44 -23.60
N ARG A 232 5.42 -54.25 -22.62
CA ARG A 232 6.20 -55.32 -22.00
C ARG A 232 5.33 -56.37 -21.30
N ASN A 233 4.28 -55.94 -20.62
CA ASN A 233 3.33 -56.84 -20.00
C ASN A 233 2.57 -57.73 -21.04
N LYS A 234 2.29 -57.18 -22.23
CA LYS A 234 1.68 -57.95 -23.31
C LYS A 234 2.65 -59.00 -23.87
N GLU A 235 3.90 -58.63 -24.14
CA GLU A 235 4.95 -59.56 -24.57
C GLU A 235 5.14 -60.69 -23.56
N LEU A 236 5.23 -60.33 -22.26
CA LEU A 236 5.40 -61.34 -21.20
C LEU A 236 4.23 -62.32 -21.13
N LYS A 237 3.00 -61.85 -21.27
CA LYS A 237 1.81 -62.70 -21.30
C LYS A 237 1.83 -63.63 -22.50
N GLU A 238 2.27 -63.23 -23.66
CA GLU A 238 2.40 -64.08 -24.85
C GLU A 238 3.51 -65.10 -24.67
N GLU A 239 4.63 -64.74 -24.09
CA GLU A 239 5.72 -65.67 -23.78
C GLU A 239 5.30 -66.76 -22.78
N VAL A 240 4.60 -66.38 -21.70
CA VAL A 240 4.06 -67.32 -20.70
C VAL A 240 3.09 -68.29 -21.35
N LYS A 241 2.18 -67.80 -22.22
CA LYS A 241 1.28 -68.69 -22.97
C LYS A 241 2.04 -69.67 -23.86
N ARG A 242 3.07 -69.23 -24.56
CA ARG A 242 3.91 -70.04 -25.43
C ARG A 242 4.65 -71.12 -24.63
N ARG A 243 5.23 -70.76 -23.49
CA ARG A 243 5.89 -71.75 -22.58
C ARG A 243 4.93 -72.80 -22.05
N ALA A 244 3.73 -72.40 -21.63
CA ALA A 244 2.71 -73.31 -21.13
C ALA A 244 2.22 -74.29 -22.22
N LEU A 245 2.16 -73.89 -23.49
CA LEU A 245 1.86 -74.77 -24.61
C LEU A 245 2.96 -75.79 -24.85
N ILE A 246 4.21 -75.40 -24.88
CA ILE A 246 5.38 -76.27 -25.06
C ILE A 246 5.47 -77.29 -23.90
N GLU A 247 5.26 -76.83 -22.67
CA GLU A 247 5.27 -77.71 -21.49
C GLU A 247 4.14 -78.82 -21.59
N LYS A 248 2.94 -78.42 -22.05
CA LYS A 248 1.83 -79.30 -22.25
C LYS A 248 2.13 -80.33 -23.36
N GLU A 249 2.77 -79.92 -24.44
CA GLU A 249 3.19 -80.85 -25.53
C GLU A 249 4.26 -81.83 -25.07
N LEU A 250 5.21 -81.38 -24.21
CA LEU A 250 6.25 -82.25 -23.64
C LEU A 250 5.69 -83.32 -22.65
N ILE A 251 4.60 -83.01 -21.96
CA ILE A 251 3.95 -83.98 -21.02
C ILE A 251 3.07 -85.00 -21.76
N THR A 252 2.60 -84.64 -22.94
CA THR A 252 1.72 -85.51 -23.74
C THR A 252 2.46 -86.38 -24.77
N ALA A 253 3.76 -86.20 -24.97
CA ALA A 253 4.66 -87.03 -25.78
C ALA A 253 5.36 -88.12 -24.92
#